data_8a4d56f685609081f6a72fba56bb3485
#
_entry.id   8a4d56f685609081f6a72fba56bb3485
#
_cell.length_a   1.000
_cell.length_b   1.000
_cell.length_c   1.000
_cell.angle_alpha   90.00
_cell.angle_beta   90.00
_cell.angle_gamma   90.00
#
_symmetry.space_group_name_H-M   'P 1'
#
loop_
_entity.id
_entity.type
_entity.pdbx_description
1 polymer ?
#
loop_
_entity_poly.entity_id
_entity_poly.type
_entity_poly.pdbx_seq_one_letter_code
_entity_poly.pdbx_strand_id
1 'polypeptide(L)'
;MSTKREAGVVTRAEQYRPGINMPEGPDSDLNKWSRKITQPKSQGASQAMLYATGLTEADMNKPQVGISSVWWQGNPCNKHLLLLGNEVKRGVEAASMVGYQFNTIGVSDGISMGTPGMSMSLQSRDLIADSIETVMAGQWYDANVSLPGCDKNMPGTVMAMGRINRPSLMVYGGTIRPGISQLDASKSLDIVSAFQSYGQFVTDAITEDERKDIVRNSCPGAGACGGMYTANTMASAIEALGMTLPYSSSIPAEDPLKMDECFLAGNAIKHLLKIDLKPRDIMTRAAFENAMTIVIALGGSTNAVLHLIAMAHACGITLTLDDFQAVSDKTPFIADLKPSGKYVMEDVHKVGGTPAVLKYLMANGLIDGSCMTVTGKTLAENLQACPDLKEGQDVIVPLDQPIKKTGHLQTLYGNIAPDGSVAKITGKEGLYFKGTAICFDSEEEMLQALAADSKQFVGSVIVIRYEGPKGGPGMPEMLTPTSAIMGAGLGNDCALITDGRLSLIHI
;
A
#
# COMPACT_ATOMS: atom_id res chain seq x y z
N MET A 1 16.99 7.57 -31.16
CA MET A 1 17.97 8.66 -31.00
C MET A 1 18.60 8.52 -29.63
N SER A 2 19.85 8.10 -29.59
CA SER A 2 20.63 7.91 -28.35
C SER A 2 21.12 9.27 -27.86
N THR A 3 20.53 9.81 -26.82
CA THR A 3 21.07 10.98 -26.12
C THR A 3 22.24 10.51 -25.23
N LYS A 4 23.43 10.88 -25.60
CA LYS A 4 24.61 10.80 -24.73
C LYS A 4 24.32 11.62 -23.47
N ARG A 5 24.28 10.98 -22.30
CA ARG A 5 24.29 11.68 -21.00
C ARG A 5 25.67 12.32 -20.83
N GLU A 6 25.73 13.62 -20.68
CA GLU A 6 26.97 14.34 -20.31
C GLU A 6 27.36 13.93 -18.88
N ALA A 7 28.62 13.58 -18.71
CA ALA A 7 29.22 13.28 -17.41
C ALA A 7 29.22 14.58 -16.57
N GLY A 8 28.47 14.61 -15.45
CA GLY A 8 28.51 15.71 -14.49
C GLY A 8 27.14 16.26 -14.04
N VAL A 9 26.04 15.81 -14.62
CA VAL A 9 24.71 16.20 -14.13
C VAL A 9 24.25 15.20 -13.09
N VAL A 10 24.25 15.61 -11.82
CA VAL A 10 23.60 14.87 -10.72
C VAL A 10 22.13 14.72 -11.10
N THR A 11 21.65 13.50 -11.30
CA THR A 11 20.26 13.26 -11.68
C THR A 11 19.35 13.68 -10.53
N ARG A 12 18.12 14.10 -10.82
CA ARG A 12 17.12 14.44 -9.81
C ARG A 12 16.89 13.28 -8.83
N ALA A 13 17.02 12.04 -9.31
CA ALA A 13 16.99 10.82 -8.51
C ALA A 13 18.15 10.75 -7.49
N GLU A 14 19.35 11.21 -7.85
CA GLU A 14 20.51 11.26 -6.95
C GLU A 14 20.36 12.32 -5.87
N GLN A 15 19.67 13.42 -6.14
CA GLN A 15 19.31 14.44 -5.13
C GLN A 15 18.30 13.92 -4.12
N TYR A 16 17.32 13.10 -4.55
CA TYR A 16 16.32 12.50 -3.67
C TYR A 16 16.79 11.20 -2.99
N ARG A 17 17.90 10.61 -3.41
CA ARG A 17 18.43 9.33 -2.91
C ARG A 17 19.94 9.36 -2.74
N PRO A 18 20.48 10.27 -1.89
CA PRO A 18 21.90 10.31 -1.65
C PRO A 18 22.37 9.02 -0.98
N GLY A 19 23.31 8.33 -1.59
CA GLY A 19 24.14 7.36 -0.90
C GLY A 19 23.84 5.89 -1.04
N ILE A 20 23.23 5.42 -2.16
CA ILE A 20 23.41 4.01 -2.56
C ILE A 20 24.76 3.86 -3.27
N ASN A 21 25.85 4.26 -2.61
CA ASN A 21 27.20 3.89 -3.00
C ASN A 21 27.48 2.50 -2.44
N MET A 22 27.50 1.51 -3.32
CA MET A 22 27.64 0.10 -2.98
C MET A 22 29.11 -0.25 -2.77
N PRO A 23 29.50 -0.85 -1.62
CA PRO A 23 30.85 -1.39 -1.49
C PRO A 23 31.07 -2.53 -2.48
N GLU A 24 32.16 -2.46 -3.23
CA GLU A 24 32.62 -3.54 -4.12
C GLU A 24 33.18 -4.69 -3.27
N GLY A 25 32.46 -5.81 -3.23
CA GLY A 25 32.95 -7.08 -2.69
C GLY A 25 32.94 -8.15 -3.79
N PRO A 26 33.64 -9.29 -3.62
CA PRO A 26 33.69 -10.35 -4.61
C PRO A 26 32.25 -10.91 -4.84
N ASP A 27 31.88 -11.05 -6.13
CA ASP A 27 30.58 -11.57 -6.57
C ASP A 27 30.46 -13.11 -6.43
N SER A 28 31.44 -13.79 -5.81
CA SER A 28 31.41 -15.23 -5.59
C SER A 28 30.30 -15.56 -4.56
N ASP A 29 29.42 -16.50 -4.94
CA ASP A 29 28.34 -17.06 -4.12
C ASP A 29 27.01 -16.31 -4.05
N LEU A 30 26.77 -15.31 -4.88
CA LEU A 30 25.47 -14.63 -4.91
C LEU A 30 24.33 -15.51 -5.48
N ASN A 31 24.66 -16.53 -6.27
CA ASN A 31 23.72 -17.50 -6.83
C ASN A 31 23.49 -18.71 -5.89
N LYS A 32 23.36 -18.45 -4.60
CA LYS A 32 23.27 -19.44 -3.52
C LYS A 32 22.16 -20.47 -3.73
N TRP A 33 21.04 -20.06 -4.33
CA TRP A 33 19.88 -20.91 -4.59
C TRP A 33 19.87 -21.42 -6.03
N SER A 34 20.02 -20.57 -7.03
CA SER A 34 19.95 -20.93 -8.44
C SER A 34 21.08 -21.86 -8.88
N ARG A 35 22.24 -21.84 -8.22
CA ARG A 35 23.33 -22.79 -8.51
C ARG A 35 22.90 -24.26 -8.41
N LYS A 36 21.85 -24.58 -7.62
CA LYS A 36 21.34 -25.94 -7.49
C LYS A 36 20.79 -26.50 -8.79
N ILE A 37 20.33 -25.65 -9.70
CA ILE A 37 19.79 -26.05 -11.01
C ILE A 37 20.72 -25.66 -12.17
N THR A 38 21.64 -24.71 -11.97
CA THR A 38 22.50 -24.21 -13.06
C THR A 38 23.86 -24.91 -13.13
N GLN A 39 24.38 -25.49 -12.05
CA GLN A 39 25.77 -25.97 -12.00
C GLN A 39 25.94 -27.49 -11.98
N PRO A 40 25.13 -28.32 -11.30
CA PRO A 40 25.35 -29.75 -11.25
C PRO A 40 25.11 -30.42 -12.60
N LYS A 41 26.04 -31.32 -13.01
CA LYS A 41 25.90 -32.08 -14.26
C LYS A 41 24.61 -32.91 -14.30
N SER A 42 24.08 -33.33 -13.15
CA SER A 42 22.80 -34.02 -13.01
C SER A 42 21.58 -33.17 -13.34
N GLN A 43 21.75 -31.87 -13.43
CA GLN A 43 20.67 -30.89 -13.75
C GLN A 43 20.67 -30.46 -15.24
N GLY A 44 21.13 -31.32 -16.12
CA GLY A 44 21.20 -31.03 -17.57
C GLY A 44 19.84 -30.67 -18.18
N ALA A 45 18.72 -31.23 -17.69
CA ALA A 45 17.37 -30.85 -18.15
C ALA A 45 17.02 -29.41 -17.75
N SER A 46 17.29 -29.01 -16.50
CA SER A 46 17.07 -27.64 -16.03
C SER A 46 17.92 -26.65 -16.83
N GLN A 47 19.20 -26.97 -17.07
CA GLN A 47 20.12 -26.16 -17.85
C GLN A 47 19.64 -25.99 -19.30
N ALA A 48 19.18 -27.07 -19.94
CA ALA A 48 18.62 -27.02 -21.30
C ALA A 48 17.41 -26.07 -21.40
N MET A 49 16.51 -26.12 -20.40
CA MET A 49 15.36 -25.20 -20.34
C MET A 49 15.81 -23.74 -20.15
N LEU A 50 16.82 -23.51 -19.31
CA LEU A 50 17.35 -22.15 -19.07
C LEU A 50 18.07 -21.59 -20.32
N TYR A 51 18.84 -22.42 -21.05
CA TYR A 51 19.39 -22.01 -22.35
C TYR A 51 18.29 -21.63 -23.36
N ALA A 52 17.18 -22.34 -23.36
CA ALA A 52 16.05 -22.04 -24.23
C ALA A 52 15.37 -20.69 -23.91
N THR A 53 15.56 -20.16 -22.68
CA THR A 53 15.11 -18.78 -22.32
C THR A 53 16.11 -17.69 -22.78
N GLY A 54 17.23 -18.07 -23.40
CA GLY A 54 18.22 -17.15 -23.94
C GLY A 54 19.44 -16.95 -23.03
N LEU A 55 19.62 -17.72 -21.95
CA LEU A 55 20.81 -17.64 -21.13
C LEU A 55 22.05 -18.13 -21.89
N THR A 56 23.18 -17.52 -21.61
CA THR A 56 24.51 -17.94 -22.05
C THR A 56 25.21 -18.77 -20.96
N GLU A 57 26.32 -19.42 -21.31
CA GLU A 57 27.19 -20.11 -20.36
C GLU A 57 27.60 -19.21 -19.17
N ALA A 58 27.91 -17.94 -19.46
CA ALA A 58 28.28 -16.98 -18.43
C ALA A 58 27.11 -16.65 -17.48
N ASP A 59 25.88 -16.64 -17.98
CA ASP A 59 24.69 -16.34 -17.18
C ASP A 59 24.33 -17.44 -16.18
N MET A 60 24.75 -18.69 -16.44
CA MET A 60 24.57 -19.82 -15.53
C MET A 60 25.26 -19.63 -14.18
N ASN A 61 26.23 -18.73 -14.10
CA ASN A 61 26.96 -18.40 -12.87
C ASN A 61 26.44 -17.13 -12.17
N LYS A 62 25.49 -16.42 -12.79
CA LYS A 62 24.89 -15.21 -12.22
C LYS A 62 23.73 -15.54 -11.28
N PRO A 63 23.48 -14.73 -10.25
CA PRO A 63 22.26 -14.87 -9.44
C PRO A 63 21.03 -14.57 -10.29
N GLN A 64 19.95 -15.29 -10.02
CA GLN A 64 18.66 -15.15 -10.67
C GLN A 64 17.69 -14.41 -9.76
N VAL A 65 17.11 -13.31 -10.25
CA VAL A 65 16.16 -12.47 -9.53
C VAL A 65 14.77 -12.67 -10.10
N GLY A 66 13.84 -13.13 -9.26
CA GLY A 66 12.43 -13.16 -9.59
C GLY A 66 11.82 -11.76 -9.46
N ILE A 67 11.27 -11.24 -10.56
CA ILE A 67 10.57 -9.96 -10.59
C ILE A 67 9.08 -10.28 -10.62
N SER A 68 8.46 -10.29 -9.43
CA SER A 68 7.05 -10.64 -9.25
C SER A 68 6.17 -9.42 -9.41
N SER A 69 5.31 -9.40 -10.41
CA SER A 69 4.40 -8.29 -10.69
C SER A 69 2.94 -8.70 -10.49
N VAL A 70 2.10 -7.77 -10.07
CA VAL A 70 0.66 -7.94 -10.03
C VAL A 70 0.04 -7.15 -11.21
N TRP A 71 0.59 -7.35 -12.39
CA TRP A 71 0.16 -6.64 -13.60
C TRP A 71 -1.05 -7.29 -14.26
N TRP A 72 -2.01 -6.45 -14.65
CA TRP A 72 -3.04 -6.72 -15.68
C TRP A 72 -3.60 -5.40 -16.22
N GLN A 73 -4.19 -5.42 -17.42
CA GLN A 73 -4.63 -4.21 -18.11
C GLN A 73 -5.89 -3.58 -17.53
N GLY A 74 -6.77 -4.37 -16.92
CA GLY A 74 -8.12 -3.97 -16.54
C GLY A 74 -8.21 -3.18 -15.22
N ASN A 75 -7.11 -2.65 -14.69
CA ASN A 75 -7.11 -1.85 -13.46
C ASN A 75 -6.11 -0.69 -13.54
N PRO A 76 -6.52 0.56 -13.27
CA PRO A 76 -5.61 1.71 -13.22
C PRO A 76 -4.41 1.50 -12.29
N CYS A 77 -4.63 0.84 -11.14
CA CYS A 77 -3.56 0.57 -10.17
C CYS A 77 -2.44 -0.32 -10.72
N ASN A 78 -2.73 -1.14 -11.74
CA ASN A 78 -1.85 -2.23 -12.18
C ASN A 78 -1.43 -2.15 -13.65
N LYS A 79 -2.17 -1.41 -14.51
CA LYS A 79 -1.95 -1.41 -15.97
C LYS A 79 -0.54 -1.01 -16.41
N HIS A 80 0.16 -0.21 -15.62
CA HIS A 80 1.50 0.31 -15.90
C HIS A 80 2.63 -0.58 -15.33
N LEU A 81 2.32 -1.54 -14.46
CA LEU A 81 3.33 -2.36 -13.77
C LEU A 81 4.20 -3.19 -14.73
N LEU A 82 3.71 -3.50 -15.93
CA LEU A 82 4.54 -4.16 -16.96
C LEU A 82 5.73 -3.28 -17.38
N LEU A 83 5.49 -1.97 -17.55
CA LEU A 83 6.54 -1.01 -17.89
C LEU A 83 7.55 -0.88 -16.74
N LEU A 84 7.07 -0.79 -15.50
CA LEU A 84 7.92 -0.75 -14.31
C LEU A 84 8.73 -2.05 -14.17
N GLY A 85 8.13 -3.21 -14.43
CA GLY A 85 8.80 -4.51 -14.39
C GLY A 85 9.93 -4.62 -15.42
N ASN A 86 9.73 -4.09 -16.63
CA ASN A 86 10.78 -4.02 -17.65
C ASN A 86 11.96 -3.16 -17.19
N GLU A 87 11.70 -2.06 -16.49
CA GLU A 87 12.73 -1.17 -15.98
C GLU A 87 13.48 -1.79 -14.79
N VAL A 88 12.79 -2.49 -13.88
CA VAL A 88 13.44 -3.29 -12.83
C VAL A 88 14.33 -4.36 -13.44
N LYS A 89 13.85 -5.08 -14.47
CA LYS A 89 14.66 -6.09 -15.18
C LYS A 89 15.92 -5.47 -15.78
N ARG A 90 15.80 -4.30 -16.43
CA ARG A 90 16.93 -3.57 -16.98
C ARG A 90 17.97 -3.20 -15.90
N GLY A 91 17.51 -2.78 -14.72
CA GLY A 91 18.37 -2.50 -13.56
C GLY A 91 19.07 -3.75 -13.03
N VAL A 92 18.35 -4.88 -12.92
CA VAL A 92 18.91 -6.18 -12.51
C VAL A 92 19.98 -6.65 -13.49
N GLU A 93 19.74 -6.57 -14.79
CA GLU A 93 20.71 -6.96 -15.84
C GLU A 93 21.93 -6.02 -15.85
N ALA A 94 21.72 -4.72 -15.68
CA ALA A 94 22.81 -3.74 -15.54
C ALA A 94 23.70 -4.00 -14.31
N ALA A 95 23.13 -4.60 -13.27
CA ALA A 95 23.85 -5.05 -12.07
C ALA A 95 24.50 -6.44 -12.25
N SER A 96 24.57 -6.97 -13.48
CA SER A 96 25.18 -8.27 -13.82
C SER A 96 24.48 -9.47 -13.17
N MET A 97 23.17 -9.45 -13.10
CA MET A 97 22.31 -10.56 -12.64
C MET A 97 21.33 -10.95 -13.76
N VAL A 98 20.61 -12.05 -13.58
CA VAL A 98 19.54 -12.49 -14.49
C VAL A 98 18.19 -12.12 -13.91
N GLY A 99 17.38 -11.34 -14.64
CA GLY A 99 16.03 -10.95 -14.22
C GLY A 99 14.96 -11.77 -14.92
N TYR A 100 14.10 -12.45 -14.15
CA TYR A 100 12.93 -13.18 -14.65
C TYR A 100 11.64 -12.54 -14.16
N GLN A 101 10.86 -11.97 -15.07
CA GLN A 101 9.54 -11.43 -14.78
C GLN A 101 8.50 -12.54 -14.76
N PHE A 102 7.61 -12.51 -13.78
CA PHE A 102 6.39 -13.28 -13.73
C PHE A 102 5.27 -12.48 -13.06
N ASN A 103 4.02 -12.83 -13.38
CA ASN A 103 2.86 -12.15 -12.84
C ASN A 103 2.09 -13.09 -11.91
N THR A 104 1.49 -12.51 -10.87
CA THR A 104 0.49 -13.15 -10.03
C THR A 104 -0.88 -12.50 -10.27
N ILE A 105 -1.91 -13.10 -9.68
CA ILE A 105 -3.28 -12.59 -9.75
C ILE A 105 -3.42 -11.29 -8.95
N GLY A 106 -4.54 -10.57 -9.19
CA GLY A 106 -4.98 -9.46 -8.38
C GLY A 106 -6.46 -9.18 -8.57
N VAL A 107 -7.06 -8.47 -7.65
CA VAL A 107 -8.43 -7.95 -7.73
C VAL A 107 -8.38 -6.43 -7.61
N SER A 108 -9.20 -5.74 -8.38
CA SER A 108 -9.38 -4.30 -8.24
C SER A 108 -10.49 -4.02 -7.25
N ASP A 109 -10.15 -3.53 -6.07
CA ASP A 109 -11.15 -3.19 -5.06
C ASP A 109 -12.10 -2.10 -5.58
N GLY A 110 -11.59 -1.09 -6.27
CA GLY A 110 -12.40 -0.02 -6.84
C GLY A 110 -13.41 -0.48 -7.91
N ILE A 111 -13.10 -1.54 -8.68
CA ILE A 111 -14.01 -2.08 -9.70
C ILE A 111 -14.99 -3.08 -9.10
N SER A 112 -14.55 -3.88 -8.11
CA SER A 112 -15.37 -4.93 -7.49
C SER A 112 -16.27 -4.41 -6.38
N MET A 113 -16.02 -3.21 -5.84
CA MET A 113 -16.76 -2.60 -4.75
C MET A 113 -18.26 -2.55 -5.02
N GLY A 114 -19.08 -2.92 -4.01
CA GLY A 114 -20.53 -2.96 -4.15
C GLY A 114 -21.04 -4.09 -5.04
N THR A 115 -20.26 -5.11 -5.30
CA THR A 115 -20.65 -6.29 -6.08
C THR A 115 -20.16 -7.59 -5.41
N PRO A 116 -20.75 -8.77 -5.75
CA PRO A 116 -20.27 -10.06 -5.24
C PRO A 116 -18.79 -10.35 -5.58
N GLY A 117 -18.22 -9.67 -6.58
CA GLY A 117 -16.79 -9.78 -6.94
C GLY A 117 -15.86 -9.35 -5.79
N MET A 118 -16.34 -8.50 -4.88
CA MET A 118 -15.57 -8.05 -3.73
C MET A 118 -15.25 -9.18 -2.73
N SER A 119 -16.02 -10.25 -2.73
CA SER A 119 -15.74 -11.46 -1.96
C SER A 119 -14.40 -12.12 -2.35
N MET A 120 -13.86 -11.85 -3.55
CA MET A 120 -12.57 -12.37 -4.01
C MET A 120 -11.38 -11.47 -3.58
N SER A 121 -11.65 -10.26 -3.07
CA SER A 121 -10.58 -9.28 -2.79
C SER A 121 -9.66 -9.74 -1.67
N LEU A 122 -10.15 -10.02 -0.47
CA LEU A 122 -9.30 -10.37 0.67
C LEU A 122 -8.52 -11.67 0.42
N GLN A 123 -9.16 -12.66 -0.15
CA GLN A 123 -8.55 -13.96 -0.47
C GLN A 123 -7.41 -13.82 -1.48
N SER A 124 -7.47 -12.84 -2.38
CA SER A 124 -6.41 -12.58 -3.36
C SER A 124 -5.08 -12.26 -2.69
N ARG A 125 -5.06 -11.66 -1.49
CA ARG A 125 -3.85 -11.39 -0.71
C ARG A 125 -3.05 -12.67 -0.44
N ASP A 126 -3.72 -13.70 0.04
CA ASP A 126 -3.08 -14.97 0.38
C ASP A 126 -2.67 -15.75 -0.88
N LEU A 127 -3.51 -15.73 -1.93
CA LEU A 127 -3.17 -16.32 -3.23
C LEU A 127 -1.97 -15.64 -3.89
N ILE A 128 -1.83 -14.33 -3.77
CA ILE A 128 -0.65 -13.59 -4.22
C ILE A 128 0.59 -14.09 -3.48
N ALA A 129 0.52 -14.21 -2.16
CA ALA A 129 1.63 -14.73 -1.36
C ALA A 129 2.01 -16.15 -1.77
N ASP A 130 1.03 -17.03 -1.91
CA ASP A 130 1.23 -18.45 -2.28
C ASP A 130 1.82 -18.57 -3.69
N SER A 131 1.34 -17.78 -4.66
CA SER A 131 1.84 -17.84 -6.03
C SER A 131 3.29 -17.38 -6.14
N ILE A 132 3.66 -16.29 -5.46
CA ILE A 132 5.04 -15.78 -5.45
C ILE A 132 5.97 -16.76 -4.76
N GLU A 133 5.57 -17.29 -3.58
CA GLU A 133 6.33 -18.29 -2.86
C GLU A 133 6.56 -19.54 -3.73
N THR A 134 5.52 -20.02 -4.41
CA THR A 134 5.59 -21.18 -5.31
C THR A 134 6.60 -20.98 -6.43
N VAL A 135 6.54 -19.84 -7.14
CA VAL A 135 7.47 -19.57 -8.24
C VAL A 135 8.89 -19.39 -7.73
N MET A 136 9.08 -18.57 -6.70
CA MET A 136 10.40 -18.29 -6.14
C MET A 136 11.10 -19.54 -5.61
N ALA A 137 10.35 -20.41 -4.92
CA ALA A 137 10.88 -21.65 -4.38
C ALA A 137 11.09 -22.70 -5.47
N GLY A 138 10.11 -22.91 -6.35
CA GLY A 138 10.12 -23.92 -7.41
C GLY A 138 11.16 -23.65 -8.49
N GLN A 139 11.38 -22.38 -8.84
CA GLN A 139 12.37 -21.96 -9.85
C GLN A 139 13.76 -21.64 -9.26
N TRP A 140 13.93 -21.77 -7.94
CA TRP A 140 15.19 -21.56 -7.25
C TRP A 140 15.78 -20.13 -7.40
N TYR A 141 14.96 -19.09 -7.57
CA TYR A 141 15.45 -17.73 -7.67
C TYR A 141 16.14 -17.27 -6.37
N ASP A 142 17.24 -16.54 -6.49
CA ASP A 142 18.09 -16.13 -5.38
C ASP A 142 17.53 -14.94 -4.60
N ALA A 143 16.81 -14.06 -5.29
CA ALA A 143 16.25 -12.84 -4.74
C ALA A 143 14.92 -12.46 -5.40
N ASN A 144 14.15 -11.58 -4.75
CA ASN A 144 12.85 -11.12 -5.25
C ASN A 144 12.75 -9.59 -5.29
N VAL A 145 12.22 -9.06 -6.38
CA VAL A 145 11.69 -7.69 -6.46
C VAL A 145 10.22 -7.75 -6.80
N SER A 146 9.36 -7.28 -5.89
CA SER A 146 7.91 -7.29 -6.11
C SER A 146 7.38 -5.94 -6.54
N LEU A 147 6.43 -5.95 -7.49
CA LEU A 147 5.77 -4.79 -8.08
C LEU A 147 4.25 -4.86 -7.85
N PRO A 148 3.75 -4.48 -6.67
CA PRO A 148 2.31 -4.37 -6.40
C PRO A 148 1.77 -2.99 -6.76
N GLY A 149 0.43 -2.91 -6.98
CA GLY A 149 -0.26 -1.66 -7.28
C GLY A 149 -1.53 -1.41 -6.46
N CYS A 150 -2.33 -2.43 -6.16
CA CYS A 150 -3.62 -2.31 -5.49
C CYS A 150 -3.57 -2.78 -4.03
N ASP A 151 -4.65 -2.60 -3.30
CA ASP A 151 -4.78 -2.73 -1.85
C ASP A 151 -4.24 -4.04 -1.27
N LYS A 152 -4.65 -5.18 -1.82
CA LYS A 152 -4.26 -6.52 -1.32
C LYS A 152 -2.96 -7.01 -1.91
N ASN A 153 -2.48 -6.34 -2.96
CA ASN A 153 -1.23 -6.72 -3.63
C ASN A 153 -0.01 -6.52 -2.72
N MET A 154 0.06 -5.38 -2.03
CA MET A 154 1.21 -5.04 -1.19
C MET A 154 1.36 -5.99 0.01
N PRO A 155 0.34 -6.22 0.85
CA PRO A 155 0.49 -7.18 1.94
C PRO A 155 0.74 -8.60 1.43
N GLY A 156 0.13 -9.02 0.31
CA GLY A 156 0.38 -10.33 -0.29
C GLY A 156 1.83 -10.54 -0.72
N THR A 157 2.43 -9.54 -1.39
CA THR A 157 3.84 -9.62 -1.80
C THR A 157 4.79 -9.63 -0.60
N VAL A 158 4.54 -8.84 0.43
CA VAL A 158 5.39 -8.80 1.64
C VAL A 158 5.24 -10.07 2.48
N MET A 159 4.04 -10.66 2.56
CA MET A 159 3.85 -11.98 3.16
C MET A 159 4.71 -13.04 2.46
N ALA A 160 4.76 -13.06 1.11
CA ALA A 160 5.63 -13.96 0.35
C ALA A 160 7.10 -13.73 0.71
N MET A 161 7.57 -12.48 0.77
CA MET A 161 8.94 -12.14 1.17
C MET A 161 9.27 -12.69 2.57
N GLY A 162 8.38 -12.52 3.53
CA GLY A 162 8.53 -13.06 4.89
C GLY A 162 8.63 -14.59 4.92
N ARG A 163 7.79 -15.29 4.13
CA ARG A 163 7.79 -16.77 4.05
C ARG A 163 9.04 -17.33 3.38
N ILE A 164 9.41 -16.78 2.21
CA ILE A 164 10.57 -17.21 1.42
C ILE A 164 11.87 -16.89 2.14
N ASN A 165 11.95 -15.76 2.81
CA ASN A 165 13.11 -15.25 3.53
C ASN A 165 14.41 -15.28 2.71
N ARG A 166 14.35 -14.87 1.46
CA ARG A 166 15.48 -14.58 0.57
C ARG A 166 15.59 -13.08 0.38
N PRO A 167 16.77 -12.51 0.07
CA PRO A 167 16.91 -11.08 -0.20
C PRO A 167 15.79 -10.56 -1.09
N SER A 168 15.05 -9.56 -0.60
CA SER A 168 13.83 -9.09 -1.27
C SER A 168 13.59 -7.61 -1.00
N LEU A 169 12.97 -6.92 -1.96
CA LEU A 169 12.45 -5.56 -1.78
C LEU A 169 11.17 -5.36 -2.59
N MET A 170 10.36 -4.39 -2.17
CA MET A 170 9.16 -3.98 -2.89
C MET A 170 9.39 -2.63 -3.58
N VAL A 171 8.89 -2.51 -4.81
CA VAL A 171 8.74 -1.24 -5.51
C VAL A 171 7.24 -0.99 -5.70
N TYR A 172 6.71 0.00 -5.03
CA TYR A 172 5.29 0.36 -5.16
C TYR A 172 5.00 0.96 -6.52
N GLY A 173 3.90 0.54 -7.17
CA GLY A 173 3.46 1.08 -8.45
C GLY A 173 3.16 2.57 -8.46
N GLY A 174 2.96 3.17 -7.30
CA GLY A 174 2.74 4.60 -7.12
C GLY A 174 1.27 4.99 -7.08
N THR A 175 1.01 6.18 -6.54
CA THR A 175 -0.32 6.77 -6.42
C THR A 175 -0.77 7.40 -7.73
N ILE A 176 -2.10 7.36 -8.00
CA ILE A 176 -2.70 8.10 -9.11
C ILE A 176 -2.73 9.60 -8.80
N ARG A 177 -2.64 10.44 -9.83
CA ARG A 177 -2.89 11.87 -9.70
C ARG A 177 -4.37 12.15 -9.49
N PRO A 178 -4.75 13.25 -8.80
CA PRO A 178 -6.15 13.66 -8.70
C PRO A 178 -6.71 14.03 -10.06
N GLY A 179 -8.00 13.76 -10.26
CA GLY A 179 -8.76 14.23 -11.39
C GLY A 179 -9.23 15.67 -11.20
N ILE A 180 -9.73 16.27 -12.26
CA ILE A 180 -10.30 17.63 -12.26
C ILE A 180 -11.64 17.60 -12.98
N SER A 181 -12.69 18.17 -12.37
CA SER A 181 -13.99 18.31 -13.00
C SER A 181 -13.89 19.17 -14.27
N GLN A 182 -14.54 18.73 -15.33
CA GLN A 182 -14.64 19.53 -16.58
C GLN A 182 -15.70 20.64 -16.47
N LEU A 183 -16.67 20.49 -15.57
CA LEU A 183 -17.71 21.49 -15.31
C LEU A 183 -17.25 22.53 -14.30
N ASP A 184 -16.31 22.19 -13.41
CA ASP A 184 -15.77 23.10 -12.40
C ASP A 184 -14.29 22.79 -12.13
N ALA A 185 -13.39 23.48 -12.81
CA ALA A 185 -11.95 23.27 -12.71
C ALA A 185 -11.35 23.51 -11.30
N SER A 186 -12.12 24.07 -10.37
CA SER A 186 -11.69 24.21 -8.97
C SER A 186 -11.88 22.93 -8.16
N LYS A 187 -12.69 21.97 -8.65
CA LYS A 187 -12.98 20.70 -7.97
C LYS A 187 -11.95 19.63 -8.34
N SER A 188 -11.12 19.27 -7.36
CA SER A 188 -10.26 18.09 -7.42
C SER A 188 -11.07 16.82 -7.10
N LEU A 189 -10.96 15.82 -7.97
CA LEU A 189 -11.72 14.58 -7.92
C LEU A 189 -10.80 13.38 -7.64
N ASP A 190 -11.38 12.33 -7.05
CA ASP A 190 -10.76 11.04 -6.84
C ASP A 190 -11.84 9.92 -6.86
N ILE A 191 -11.42 8.67 -6.62
CA ILE A 191 -12.34 7.52 -6.62
C ILE A 191 -13.46 7.68 -5.58
N VAL A 192 -13.19 8.28 -4.43
CA VAL A 192 -14.22 8.51 -3.39
C VAL A 192 -15.23 9.55 -3.85
N SER A 193 -14.80 10.56 -4.60
CA SER A 193 -15.73 11.50 -5.25
C SER A 193 -16.74 10.79 -6.15
N ALA A 194 -16.28 9.77 -6.91
CA ALA A 194 -17.16 8.97 -7.75
C ALA A 194 -18.16 8.15 -6.92
N PHE A 195 -17.74 7.53 -5.81
CA PHE A 195 -18.64 6.80 -4.90
C PHE A 195 -19.64 7.73 -4.22
N GLN A 196 -19.21 8.88 -3.71
CA GLN A 196 -20.09 9.86 -3.06
C GLN A 196 -21.13 10.45 -4.02
N SER A 197 -20.79 10.54 -5.32
CA SER A 197 -21.70 11.11 -6.33
C SER A 197 -23.04 10.36 -6.42
N TYR A 198 -23.08 9.07 -6.05
CA TYR A 198 -24.33 8.31 -5.99
C TYR A 198 -25.26 8.84 -4.88
N GLY A 199 -24.75 9.00 -3.67
CA GLY A 199 -25.54 9.56 -2.55
C GLY A 199 -26.01 10.99 -2.83
N GLN A 200 -25.15 11.81 -3.44
CA GLN A 200 -25.50 13.17 -3.86
C GLN A 200 -26.60 13.18 -4.93
N PHE A 201 -26.56 12.24 -5.87
CA PHE A 201 -27.56 12.12 -6.93
C PHE A 201 -28.93 11.67 -6.40
N VAL A 202 -29.00 10.65 -5.54
CA VAL A 202 -30.27 10.15 -4.99
C VAL A 202 -30.96 11.14 -4.03
N THR A 203 -30.22 12.13 -3.54
CA THR A 203 -30.75 13.23 -2.70
C THR A 203 -30.96 14.52 -3.48
N ASP A 204 -30.91 14.47 -4.82
CA ASP A 204 -31.07 15.63 -5.70
C ASP A 204 -30.07 16.79 -5.43
N ALA A 205 -28.90 16.48 -4.82
CA ALA A 205 -27.87 17.46 -4.53
C ALA A 205 -27.02 17.79 -5.78
N ILE A 206 -26.96 16.89 -6.75
CA ILE A 206 -26.30 17.07 -8.06
C ILE A 206 -27.17 16.52 -9.19
N THR A 207 -26.97 17.08 -10.38
CA THR A 207 -27.61 16.60 -11.61
C THR A 207 -26.90 15.35 -12.16
N GLU A 208 -27.56 14.63 -13.10
CA GLU A 208 -26.96 13.48 -13.78
C GLU A 208 -25.73 13.88 -14.61
N ASP A 209 -25.69 15.07 -15.18
CA ASP A 209 -24.55 15.56 -15.95
C ASP A 209 -23.34 15.85 -15.03
N GLU A 210 -23.56 16.45 -13.86
CA GLU A 210 -22.53 16.62 -12.83
C GLU A 210 -22.03 15.28 -12.32
N ARG A 211 -22.92 14.32 -12.07
CA ARG A 211 -22.53 12.95 -11.67
C ARG A 211 -21.66 12.29 -12.73
N LYS A 212 -22.03 12.38 -14.01
CA LYS A 212 -21.25 11.83 -15.11
C LYS A 212 -19.88 12.51 -15.24
N ASP A 213 -19.80 13.80 -15.03
CA ASP A 213 -18.53 14.54 -15.05
C ASP A 213 -17.61 14.04 -13.94
N ILE A 214 -18.10 13.92 -12.70
CA ILE A 214 -17.36 13.38 -11.57
C ILE A 214 -16.83 11.97 -11.89
N VAL A 215 -17.72 11.06 -12.31
CA VAL A 215 -17.35 9.66 -12.58
C VAL A 215 -16.29 9.54 -13.68
N ARG A 216 -16.41 10.30 -14.77
CA ARG A 216 -15.47 10.25 -15.91
C ARG A 216 -14.08 10.78 -15.58
N ASN A 217 -14.00 11.76 -14.68
CA ASN A 217 -12.77 12.50 -14.43
C ASN A 217 -12.09 12.14 -13.10
N SER A 218 -12.64 11.22 -12.29
CA SER A 218 -12.08 10.84 -10.98
C SER A 218 -10.77 10.04 -11.06
N CYS A 219 -10.53 9.31 -12.15
CA CYS A 219 -9.34 8.45 -12.29
C CYS A 219 -8.62 8.74 -13.63
N PRO A 220 -7.80 9.79 -13.70
CA PRO A 220 -7.29 10.32 -14.99
C PRO A 220 -6.11 9.53 -15.58
N GLY A 221 -5.52 8.55 -14.87
CA GLY A 221 -4.28 7.90 -15.33
C GLY A 221 -3.99 6.55 -14.70
N ALA A 222 -2.71 6.26 -14.56
CA ALA A 222 -2.20 5.08 -13.87
C ALA A 222 -1.91 5.38 -12.40
N GLY A 223 -1.97 4.35 -11.57
CA GLY A 223 -1.65 4.41 -10.15
C GLY A 223 -2.78 3.96 -9.25
N ALA A 224 -2.45 3.68 -8.00
CA ALA A 224 -3.41 3.36 -6.96
C ALA A 224 -4.15 4.61 -6.48
N CYS A 225 -5.32 4.42 -5.85
CA CYS A 225 -6.19 5.50 -5.37
C CYS A 225 -5.41 6.59 -4.62
N GLY A 226 -5.70 7.89 -4.95
CA GLY A 226 -4.84 9.01 -4.56
C GLY A 226 -4.86 9.41 -3.08
N GLY A 227 -5.95 9.13 -2.34
CA GLY A 227 -6.04 9.43 -0.91
C GLY A 227 -5.24 8.46 -0.03
N MET A 228 -5.26 8.68 1.29
CA MET A 228 -4.68 7.78 2.29
C MET A 228 -5.62 6.58 2.51
N TYR A 229 -5.93 5.92 1.40
CA TYR A 229 -6.71 4.71 1.31
C TYR A 229 -5.81 3.49 1.52
N THR A 230 -6.36 2.27 1.43
CA THR A 230 -5.61 1.07 1.81
C THR A 230 -4.30 0.92 1.04
N ALA A 231 -4.27 1.23 -0.27
CA ALA A 231 -3.05 1.13 -1.07
C ALA A 231 -1.93 2.05 -0.58
N ASN A 232 -2.17 3.37 -0.43
CA ASN A 232 -1.17 4.31 0.07
C ASN A 232 -0.85 4.08 1.56
N THR A 233 -1.83 3.63 2.36
CA THR A 233 -1.61 3.23 3.75
C THR A 233 -0.59 2.10 3.83
N MET A 234 -0.80 1.02 3.06
CA MET A 234 0.12 -0.12 3.08
C MET A 234 1.46 0.21 2.47
N ALA A 235 1.51 1.01 1.39
CA ALA A 235 2.77 1.47 0.82
C ALA A 235 3.60 2.27 1.85
N SER A 236 2.99 3.22 2.56
CA SER A 236 3.65 4.01 3.61
C SER A 236 4.09 3.14 4.79
N ALA A 237 3.25 2.18 5.20
CA ALA A 237 3.59 1.21 6.24
C ALA A 237 4.80 0.36 5.87
N ILE A 238 4.87 -0.11 4.62
CA ILE A 238 5.96 -0.97 4.14
C ILE A 238 7.25 -0.16 3.96
N GLU A 239 7.17 1.13 3.62
CA GLU A 239 8.33 2.02 3.61
C GLU A 239 8.88 2.22 5.04
N ALA A 240 8.03 2.47 6.02
CA ALA A 240 8.41 2.56 7.43
C ALA A 240 8.93 1.22 7.99
N LEU A 241 8.41 0.10 7.49
CA LEU A 241 8.87 -1.26 7.81
C LEU A 241 10.29 -1.54 7.26
N GLY A 242 10.78 -0.71 6.33
CA GLY A 242 12.11 -0.85 5.74
C GLY A 242 12.17 -1.72 4.48
N MET A 243 11.04 -2.16 3.91
CA MET A 243 11.01 -3.12 2.78
C MET A 243 10.97 -2.47 1.41
N THR A 244 11.05 -1.13 1.32
CA THR A 244 11.17 -0.37 0.06
C THR A 244 12.36 0.57 0.10
N LEU A 245 12.75 1.06 -1.06
CA LEU A 245 13.63 2.23 -1.14
C LEU A 245 12.89 3.47 -0.62
N PRO A 246 13.61 4.46 -0.05
CA PRO A 246 13.00 5.73 0.37
C PRO A 246 12.24 6.40 -0.77
N TYR A 247 11.13 7.05 -0.46
CA TYR A 247 10.17 7.70 -1.36
C TYR A 247 9.27 6.74 -2.18
N SER A 248 9.47 5.43 -2.13
CA SER A 248 8.69 4.47 -2.93
C SER A 248 7.19 4.68 -2.78
N SER A 249 6.72 4.90 -1.55
CA SER A 249 5.30 5.03 -1.23
C SER A 249 4.69 6.36 -1.68
N SER A 250 5.48 7.41 -1.83
CA SER A 250 4.96 8.76 -2.12
C SER A 250 5.17 9.23 -3.56
N ILE A 251 6.09 8.63 -4.33
CA ILE A 251 6.29 8.97 -5.75
C ILE A 251 5.04 8.59 -6.55
N PRO A 252 4.41 9.54 -7.29
CA PRO A 252 3.28 9.23 -8.15
C PRO A 252 3.65 8.22 -9.26
N ALA A 253 2.67 7.43 -9.70
CA ALA A 253 2.87 6.36 -10.68
C ALA A 253 3.44 6.83 -12.02
N GLU A 254 3.06 8.02 -12.47
CA GLU A 254 3.48 8.62 -13.75
C GLU A 254 4.63 9.62 -13.60
N ASP A 255 5.24 9.73 -12.40
CA ASP A 255 6.41 10.57 -12.21
C ASP A 255 7.67 9.85 -12.74
N PRO A 256 8.55 10.55 -13.50
CA PRO A 256 9.81 9.97 -13.99
C PRO A 256 10.69 9.34 -12.90
N LEU A 257 10.64 9.85 -11.67
CA LEU A 257 11.35 9.27 -10.52
C LEU A 257 10.94 7.82 -10.22
N LYS A 258 9.72 7.41 -10.60
CA LYS A 258 9.27 6.02 -10.44
C LYS A 258 10.05 5.05 -11.34
N MET A 259 10.37 5.46 -12.56
CA MET A 259 11.22 4.68 -13.47
C MET A 259 12.66 4.61 -12.96
N ASP A 260 13.21 5.73 -12.44
CA ASP A 260 14.54 5.74 -11.83
C ASP A 260 14.62 4.80 -10.62
N GLU A 261 13.57 4.78 -9.78
CA GLU A 261 13.45 3.82 -8.66
C GLU A 261 13.50 2.38 -9.13
N CYS A 262 12.72 2.05 -10.15
CA CYS A 262 12.70 0.71 -10.72
C CYS A 262 14.08 0.25 -11.19
N PHE A 263 14.83 1.12 -11.85
CA PHE A 263 16.18 0.83 -12.28
C PHE A 263 17.15 0.64 -11.08
N LEU A 264 17.05 1.51 -10.07
CA LEU A 264 17.89 1.44 -8.87
C LEU A 264 17.62 0.18 -8.03
N ALA A 265 16.41 -0.39 -8.10
CA ALA A 265 16.07 -1.64 -7.43
C ALA A 265 17.02 -2.79 -7.81
N GLY A 266 17.56 -2.79 -9.04
CA GLY A 266 18.58 -3.77 -9.47
C GLY A 266 19.86 -3.69 -8.65
N ASN A 267 20.37 -2.51 -8.39
CA ASN A 267 21.55 -2.33 -7.53
C ASN A 267 21.24 -2.66 -6.07
N ALA A 268 20.07 -2.23 -5.57
CA ALA A 268 19.66 -2.50 -4.20
C ALA A 268 19.56 -4.01 -3.93
N ILE A 269 18.92 -4.79 -4.82
CA ILE A 269 18.79 -6.23 -4.64
C ILE A 269 20.15 -6.96 -4.73
N LYS A 270 21.08 -6.49 -5.58
CA LYS A 270 22.45 -7.00 -5.60
C LYS A 270 23.16 -6.77 -4.27
N HIS A 271 22.97 -5.59 -3.68
CA HIS A 271 23.55 -5.27 -2.38
C HIS A 271 23.02 -6.21 -1.30
N LEU A 272 21.70 -6.40 -1.23
CA LEU A 272 21.07 -7.32 -0.28
C LEU A 272 21.62 -8.75 -0.42
N LEU A 273 21.84 -9.23 -1.65
CA LEU A 273 22.49 -10.51 -1.89
C LEU A 273 23.92 -10.55 -1.34
N LYS A 274 24.72 -9.49 -1.53
CA LYS A 274 26.11 -9.40 -1.05
C LYS A 274 26.23 -9.46 0.47
N ILE A 275 25.33 -8.77 1.17
CA ILE A 275 25.33 -8.73 2.65
C ILE A 275 24.45 -9.81 3.30
N ASP A 276 23.83 -10.68 2.48
CA ASP A 276 22.85 -11.73 2.87
C ASP A 276 21.75 -11.22 3.78
N LEU A 277 21.29 -9.96 3.59
CA LEU A 277 20.21 -9.34 4.37
C LEU A 277 18.85 -9.81 3.85
N LYS A 278 18.05 -10.35 4.74
CA LYS A 278 16.79 -11.04 4.41
C LYS A 278 15.58 -10.30 5.02
N PRO A 279 14.37 -10.53 4.50
CA PRO A 279 13.16 -9.89 5.01
C PRO A 279 12.95 -10.03 6.53
N ARG A 280 13.22 -11.20 7.12
CA ARG A 280 13.02 -11.39 8.58
C ARG A 280 14.07 -10.68 9.43
N ASP A 281 15.19 -10.27 8.86
CA ASP A 281 16.20 -9.43 9.53
C ASP A 281 15.75 -7.96 9.58
N ILE A 282 14.89 -7.55 8.64
CA ILE A 282 14.33 -6.19 8.51
C ILE A 282 12.98 -6.10 9.21
N MET A 283 12.07 -7.03 8.94
CA MET A 283 10.71 -7.04 9.46
C MET A 283 10.67 -7.55 10.91
N THR A 284 11.28 -6.81 11.81
CA THR A 284 11.29 -7.06 13.25
C THR A 284 10.05 -6.50 13.94
N ARG A 285 9.82 -6.83 15.20
CA ARG A 285 8.75 -6.26 16.01
C ARG A 285 8.80 -4.73 16.01
N ALA A 286 9.97 -4.13 16.24
CA ALA A 286 10.15 -2.68 16.25
C ALA A 286 9.84 -2.05 14.87
N ALA A 287 10.22 -2.71 13.77
CA ALA A 287 9.86 -2.26 12.42
C ALA A 287 8.35 -2.29 12.17
N PHE A 288 7.62 -3.29 12.69
CA PHE A 288 6.15 -3.30 12.65
C PHE A 288 5.54 -2.19 13.51
N GLU A 289 6.13 -1.82 14.64
CA GLU A 289 5.69 -0.67 15.43
C GLU A 289 5.90 0.65 14.70
N ASN A 290 7.00 0.82 13.96
CA ASN A 290 7.18 1.94 13.02
C ASN A 290 6.09 1.97 11.94
N ALA A 291 5.77 0.81 11.35
CA ALA A 291 4.71 0.69 10.35
C ALA A 291 3.32 1.07 10.92
N MET A 292 2.99 0.64 12.13
CA MET A 292 1.76 1.06 12.82
C MET A 292 1.75 2.57 13.09
N THR A 293 2.88 3.13 13.54
CA THR A 293 3.01 4.55 13.84
C THR A 293 2.74 5.43 12.62
N ILE A 294 3.35 5.12 11.46
CA ILE A 294 3.11 5.93 10.24
C ILE A 294 1.66 5.79 9.75
N VAL A 295 1.05 4.61 9.83
CA VAL A 295 -0.37 4.41 9.50
C VAL A 295 -1.26 5.31 10.33
N ILE A 296 -1.00 5.38 11.63
CA ILE A 296 -1.77 6.18 12.58
C ILE A 296 -1.53 7.67 12.35
N ALA A 297 -0.29 8.09 12.21
CA ALA A 297 0.06 9.50 11.99
C ALA A 297 -0.55 10.07 10.69
N LEU A 298 -0.60 9.27 9.63
CA LEU A 298 -1.16 9.65 8.32
C LEU A 298 -2.68 9.49 8.21
N GLY A 299 -3.37 8.94 9.20
CA GLY A 299 -4.82 8.71 9.10
C GLY A 299 -5.19 7.55 8.18
N GLY A 300 -4.40 6.48 8.18
CA GLY A 300 -4.53 5.35 7.28
C GLY A 300 -5.81 4.53 7.45
N SER A 301 -5.97 3.54 6.57
CA SER A 301 -7.13 2.64 6.53
C SER A 301 -7.14 1.65 7.69
N THR A 302 -8.32 1.30 8.21
CA THR A 302 -8.54 0.20 9.16
C THR A 302 -8.03 -1.14 8.65
N ASN A 303 -8.00 -1.34 7.33
CA ASN A 303 -7.46 -2.54 6.71
C ASN A 303 -5.99 -2.81 7.05
N ALA A 304 -5.22 -1.78 7.40
CA ALA A 304 -3.84 -1.96 7.83
C ALA A 304 -3.71 -2.88 9.05
N VAL A 305 -4.70 -2.89 9.94
CA VAL A 305 -4.69 -3.75 11.14
C VAL A 305 -4.62 -5.21 10.73
N LEU A 306 -5.56 -5.68 9.92
CA LEU A 306 -5.57 -7.08 9.48
C LEU A 306 -4.38 -7.43 8.54
N HIS A 307 -3.90 -6.46 7.76
CA HIS A 307 -2.78 -6.71 6.86
C HIS A 307 -1.43 -6.78 7.59
N LEU A 308 -1.16 -5.88 8.52
CA LEU A 308 0.07 -5.91 9.32
C LEU A 308 0.13 -7.14 10.22
N ILE A 309 -1.00 -7.58 10.80
CA ILE A 309 -1.10 -8.83 11.55
C ILE A 309 -0.72 -10.02 10.66
N ALA A 310 -1.26 -10.11 9.46
CA ALA A 310 -0.96 -11.19 8.52
C ALA A 310 0.52 -11.17 8.05
N MET A 311 1.08 -9.99 7.77
CA MET A 311 2.48 -9.82 7.40
C MET A 311 3.42 -10.23 8.55
N ALA A 312 3.12 -9.80 9.77
CA ALA A 312 3.88 -10.18 10.96
C ALA A 312 3.83 -11.70 11.20
N HIS A 313 2.64 -12.30 11.07
CA HIS A 313 2.48 -13.75 11.17
C HIS A 313 3.32 -14.50 10.14
N ALA A 314 3.41 -14.02 8.90
CA ALA A 314 4.27 -14.59 7.85
C ALA A 314 5.77 -14.55 8.22
N CYS A 315 6.17 -13.68 9.13
CA CYS A 315 7.52 -13.57 9.68
C CYS A 315 7.70 -14.32 11.01
N GLY A 316 6.65 -14.95 11.56
CA GLY A 316 6.66 -15.59 12.88
C GLY A 316 6.54 -14.60 14.05
N ILE A 317 6.03 -13.39 13.81
CA ILE A 317 5.82 -12.35 14.83
C ILE A 317 4.32 -12.27 15.15
N THR A 318 3.97 -12.24 16.43
CA THR A 318 2.60 -12.05 16.88
C THR A 318 2.32 -10.57 17.07
N LEU A 319 1.28 -10.07 16.42
CA LEU A 319 0.66 -8.76 16.66
C LEU A 319 -0.81 -8.97 17.06
N THR A 320 -1.29 -8.14 17.97
CA THR A 320 -2.67 -8.17 18.48
C THR A 320 -3.34 -6.81 18.29
N LEU A 321 -4.66 -6.75 18.49
CA LEU A 321 -5.39 -5.47 18.49
C LEU A 321 -4.91 -4.52 19.58
N ASP A 322 -4.51 -5.05 20.73
CA ASP A 322 -3.99 -4.24 21.85
C ASP A 322 -2.65 -3.57 21.50
N ASP A 323 -1.83 -4.20 20.65
CA ASP A 323 -0.60 -3.58 20.15
C ASP A 323 -0.91 -2.34 19.31
N PHE A 324 -1.94 -2.43 18.46
CA PHE A 324 -2.41 -1.28 17.66
C PHE A 324 -2.98 -0.19 18.56
N GLN A 325 -3.75 -0.55 19.60
CA GLN A 325 -4.28 0.42 20.54
C GLN A 325 -3.13 1.13 21.28
N ALA A 326 -2.13 0.39 21.77
CA ALA A 326 -0.98 0.97 22.47
C ALA A 326 -0.18 1.95 21.59
N VAL A 327 -0.04 1.67 20.29
CA VAL A 327 0.59 2.61 19.35
C VAL A 327 -0.33 3.80 19.06
N SER A 328 -1.64 3.57 18.91
CA SER A 328 -2.64 4.61 18.68
C SER A 328 -2.72 5.63 19.82
N ASP A 329 -2.62 5.17 21.06
CA ASP A 329 -2.70 6.04 22.25
C ASP A 329 -1.55 7.05 22.32
N LYS A 330 -0.37 6.69 21.82
CA LYS A 330 0.83 7.55 21.87
C LYS A 330 1.12 8.33 20.58
N THR A 331 0.45 8.00 19.46
CA THR A 331 0.74 8.58 18.15
C THR A 331 -0.34 9.58 17.75
N PRO A 332 -0.05 10.88 17.64
CA PRO A 332 -1.01 11.86 17.17
C PRO A 332 -1.37 11.64 15.68
N PHE A 333 -2.63 11.93 15.33
CA PHE A 333 -3.07 12.01 13.94
C PHE A 333 -2.77 13.41 13.39
N ILE A 334 -1.91 13.52 12.36
CA ILE A 334 -1.32 14.78 11.90
C ILE A 334 -1.48 15.07 10.42
N ALA A 335 -1.99 14.15 9.61
CA ALA A 335 -2.09 14.36 8.17
C ALA A 335 -3.51 14.69 7.74
N ASP A 336 -3.72 15.84 7.08
CA ASP A 336 -5.02 16.27 6.56
C ASP A 336 -5.32 15.63 5.19
N LEU A 337 -5.22 14.30 5.12
CA LEU A 337 -5.38 13.53 3.89
C LEU A 337 -6.78 12.98 3.72
N LYS A 338 -7.27 12.92 2.47
CA LYS A 338 -8.51 12.20 2.14
C LYS A 338 -8.43 10.74 2.61
N PRO A 339 -9.52 10.16 3.09
CA PRO A 339 -10.90 10.65 3.05
C PRO A 339 -11.28 11.65 4.15
N SER A 340 -10.51 11.75 5.23
CA SER A 340 -10.84 12.59 6.40
C SER A 340 -10.45 14.05 6.23
N GLY A 341 -9.53 14.33 5.32
CA GLY A 341 -8.99 15.64 5.02
C GLY A 341 -9.16 16.02 3.56
N LYS A 342 -8.38 17.02 3.13
CA LYS A 342 -8.51 17.65 1.79
C LYS A 342 -7.42 17.23 0.81
N TYR A 343 -6.24 16.79 1.30
CA TYR A 343 -5.08 16.49 0.47
C TYR A 343 -5.03 15.02 0.02
N VAL A 344 -4.16 14.75 -0.97
CA VAL A 344 -3.89 13.41 -1.50
C VAL A 344 -2.40 13.05 -1.37
N MET A 345 -2.03 11.83 -1.69
CA MET A 345 -0.65 11.35 -1.55
C MET A 345 0.36 12.11 -2.43
N GLU A 346 -0.05 12.59 -3.58
CA GLU A 346 0.78 13.48 -4.41
C GLU A 346 1.19 14.76 -3.66
N ASP A 347 0.33 15.29 -2.79
CA ASP A 347 0.64 16.47 -1.98
C ASP A 347 1.67 16.13 -0.89
N VAL A 348 1.60 14.94 -0.30
CA VAL A 348 2.66 14.45 0.60
C VAL A 348 4.00 14.40 -0.13
N HIS A 349 4.02 13.88 -1.37
CA HIS A 349 5.24 13.87 -2.19
C HIS A 349 5.82 15.28 -2.39
N LYS A 350 4.98 16.27 -2.66
CA LYS A 350 5.39 17.69 -2.89
C LYS A 350 5.97 18.38 -1.66
N VAL A 351 5.63 17.91 -0.45
CA VAL A 351 6.09 18.52 0.81
C VAL A 351 7.26 17.77 1.46
N GLY A 352 7.84 16.77 0.77
CA GLY A 352 9.03 16.04 1.21
C GLY A 352 8.88 14.52 1.20
N GLY A 353 7.69 14.01 0.88
CA GLY A 353 7.39 12.58 0.78
C GLY A 353 7.33 11.88 2.14
N THR A 354 7.06 10.59 2.10
CA THR A 354 7.00 9.73 3.30
C THR A 354 8.30 9.79 4.12
N PRO A 355 9.52 9.86 3.54
CA PRO A 355 10.74 9.98 4.32
C PRO A 355 10.80 11.24 5.18
N ALA A 356 10.30 12.39 4.70
CA ALA A 356 10.27 13.62 5.50
C ALA A 356 9.30 13.48 6.70
N VAL A 357 8.16 12.79 6.50
CA VAL A 357 7.24 12.48 7.60
C VAL A 357 7.88 11.54 8.62
N LEU A 358 8.54 10.46 8.17
CA LEU A 358 9.26 9.54 9.05
C LEU A 358 10.37 10.24 9.82
N LYS A 359 11.13 11.13 9.17
CA LYS A 359 12.17 11.95 9.81
C LYS A 359 11.58 12.85 10.91
N TYR A 360 10.45 13.49 10.61
CA TYR A 360 9.74 14.33 11.57
C TYR A 360 9.25 13.54 12.78
N LEU A 361 8.63 12.36 12.56
CA LEU A 361 8.20 11.48 13.64
C LEU A 361 9.37 10.93 14.47
N MET A 362 10.48 10.55 13.80
CA MET A 362 11.70 10.07 14.47
C MET A 362 12.32 11.15 15.36
N ALA A 363 12.41 12.39 14.87
CA ALA A 363 12.94 13.52 15.65
C ALA A 363 12.11 13.81 16.91
N ASN A 364 10.84 13.38 16.94
CA ASN A 364 9.93 13.50 18.09
C ASN A 364 9.79 12.19 18.90
N GLY A 365 10.67 11.21 18.68
CA GLY A 365 10.72 9.97 19.46
C GLY A 365 9.59 8.97 19.21
N LEU A 366 8.87 9.10 18.08
CA LEU A 366 7.75 8.23 17.74
C LEU A 366 8.15 7.07 16.81
N ILE A 367 9.29 7.15 16.15
CA ILE A 367 9.85 6.14 15.23
C ILE A 367 11.20 5.66 15.76
N ASP A 368 11.41 4.34 15.74
CA ASP A 368 12.70 3.71 16.01
C ASP A 368 13.58 3.75 14.75
N GLY A 369 14.54 4.67 14.75
CA GLY A 369 15.50 4.83 13.65
C GLY A 369 16.53 3.72 13.55
N SER A 370 16.68 2.84 14.55
CA SER A 370 17.66 1.75 14.53
C SER A 370 17.27 0.56 13.65
N CYS A 371 16.00 0.48 13.23
CA CYS A 371 15.50 -0.59 12.36
C CYS A 371 16.25 -0.63 11.04
N MET A 372 16.66 -1.84 10.63
CA MET A 372 17.34 -2.09 9.35
C MET A 372 16.39 -1.94 8.17
N THR A 373 16.91 -1.58 7.00
CA THR A 373 16.13 -1.42 5.77
C THR A 373 16.77 -2.13 4.57
N VAL A 374 16.04 -2.24 3.47
CA VAL A 374 16.53 -2.82 2.20
C VAL A 374 17.68 -2.04 1.54
N THR A 375 18.07 -0.90 2.08
CA THR A 375 19.28 -0.20 1.63
C THR A 375 20.56 -0.74 2.26
N GLY A 376 20.44 -1.68 3.21
CA GLY A 376 21.56 -2.16 4.03
C GLY A 376 22.01 -1.15 5.10
N LYS A 377 21.20 -0.10 5.31
CA LYS A 377 21.38 0.95 6.33
C LYS A 377 20.19 0.96 7.26
N THR A 378 20.37 1.53 8.43
CA THR A 378 19.27 1.79 9.34
C THR A 378 18.31 2.86 8.79
N LEU A 379 17.09 2.90 9.31
CA LEU A 379 16.13 3.93 8.95
C LEU A 379 16.67 5.33 9.25
N ALA A 380 17.32 5.53 10.41
CA ALA A 380 17.92 6.80 10.78
C ALA A 380 18.99 7.26 9.77
N GLU A 381 19.89 6.37 9.35
CA GLU A 381 20.91 6.69 8.35
C GLU A 381 20.31 7.10 7.01
N ASN A 382 19.22 6.45 6.56
CA ASN A 382 18.53 6.85 5.35
C ASN A 382 17.87 8.23 5.50
N LEU A 383 17.21 8.49 6.64
CA LEU A 383 16.48 9.72 6.89
C LEU A 383 17.39 10.95 7.07
N GLN A 384 18.65 10.77 7.49
CA GLN A 384 19.64 11.87 7.57
C GLN A 384 19.84 12.56 6.22
N ALA A 385 19.81 11.79 5.13
CA ALA A 385 20.01 12.28 3.78
C ALA A 385 18.71 12.87 3.14
N CYS A 386 17.56 12.69 3.79
CA CYS A 386 16.28 13.19 3.31
C CYS A 386 16.02 14.62 3.78
N PRO A 387 15.34 15.46 2.97
CA PRO A 387 14.92 16.80 3.39
C PRO A 387 13.94 16.72 4.56
N ASP A 388 13.81 17.82 5.28
CA ASP A 388 12.73 18.02 6.24
C ASP A 388 11.42 18.30 5.51
N LEU A 389 10.30 18.28 6.23
CA LEU A 389 9.02 18.74 5.71
C LEU A 389 9.14 20.19 5.21
N LYS A 390 8.56 20.46 4.04
CA LYS A 390 8.60 21.78 3.42
C LYS A 390 8.03 22.83 4.37
N GLU A 391 8.74 23.95 4.54
CA GLU A 391 8.28 25.03 5.38
C GLU A 391 6.98 25.68 4.84
N GLY A 392 6.05 25.99 5.73
CA GLY A 392 4.77 26.64 5.39
C GLY A 392 3.75 25.69 4.73
N GLN A 393 3.99 24.39 4.69
CA GLN A 393 3.01 23.41 4.22
C GLN A 393 1.96 23.12 5.32
N ASP A 394 0.76 22.67 4.93
CA ASP A 394 -0.37 22.36 5.79
C ASP A 394 -0.96 20.95 5.56
N VAL A 395 -0.24 20.12 4.80
CA VAL A 395 -0.60 18.70 4.56
C VAL A 395 -0.36 17.86 5.82
N ILE A 396 0.78 18.12 6.48
CA ILE A 396 1.18 17.49 7.74
C ILE A 396 1.20 18.59 8.79
N VAL A 397 0.25 18.59 9.70
CA VAL A 397 0.16 19.61 10.77
C VAL A 397 1.20 19.34 11.86
N PRO A 398 1.62 20.38 12.60
CA PRO A 398 2.59 20.25 13.68
C PRO A 398 2.08 19.33 14.82
N LEU A 399 3.00 18.59 15.44
CA LEU A 399 2.68 17.66 16.54
C LEU A 399 2.18 18.35 17.82
N ASP A 400 2.45 19.63 17.99
CA ASP A 400 1.90 20.47 19.08
C ASP A 400 0.46 20.95 18.82
N GLN A 401 0.01 20.86 17.54
CA GLN A 401 -1.35 21.19 17.10
C GLN A 401 -1.93 20.09 16.19
N PRO A 402 -1.98 18.83 16.64
CA PRO A 402 -2.42 17.72 15.80
C PRO A 402 -3.93 17.80 15.51
N ILE A 403 -4.37 17.15 14.43
CA ILE A 403 -5.80 16.98 14.13
C ILE A 403 -6.48 16.25 15.29
N LYS A 404 -5.82 15.22 15.84
CA LYS A 404 -6.24 14.52 17.05
C LYS A 404 -4.99 14.15 17.88
N LYS A 405 -5.05 14.33 19.21
CA LYS A 405 -3.92 14.10 20.09
C LYS A 405 -3.49 12.62 20.21
N THR A 406 -4.39 11.70 19.90
CA THR A 406 -4.16 10.26 19.80
C THR A 406 -4.48 9.78 18.40
N GLY A 407 -4.20 8.51 18.11
CA GLY A 407 -4.51 7.91 16.81
C GLY A 407 -5.99 7.88 16.47
N HIS A 408 -6.26 7.80 15.19
CA HIS A 408 -7.60 7.69 14.64
C HIS A 408 -8.14 6.25 14.65
N LEU A 409 -7.27 5.23 14.73
CA LEU A 409 -7.66 3.83 14.88
C LEU A 409 -7.89 3.53 16.36
N GLN A 410 -9.05 2.97 16.67
CA GLN A 410 -9.43 2.60 18.03
C GLN A 410 -9.92 1.15 18.05
N THR A 411 -9.43 0.39 19.02
CA THR A 411 -9.96 -0.94 19.32
C THR A 411 -11.10 -0.79 20.34
N LEU A 412 -12.28 -1.32 19.98
CA LEU A 412 -13.47 -1.24 20.83
C LEU A 412 -13.87 -2.63 21.29
N TYR A 413 -14.18 -2.78 22.56
CA TYR A 413 -14.65 -4.01 23.18
C TYR A 413 -16.07 -3.81 23.76
N GLY A 414 -16.88 -4.84 23.69
CA GLY A 414 -18.21 -4.83 24.25
C GLY A 414 -18.97 -6.13 24.01
N ASN A 415 -20.22 -6.19 24.43
CA ASN A 415 -21.05 -7.39 24.28
C ASN A 415 -21.38 -7.75 22.82
N ILE A 416 -21.28 -6.79 21.89
CA ILE A 416 -21.42 -7.05 20.44
C ILE A 416 -20.11 -7.53 19.83
N ALA A 417 -18.96 -7.08 20.35
CA ALA A 417 -17.62 -7.43 19.88
C ALA A 417 -16.73 -7.81 21.07
N PRO A 418 -16.94 -8.98 21.70
CA PRO A 418 -16.17 -9.39 22.88
C PRO A 418 -14.67 -9.60 22.58
N ASP A 419 -14.33 -10.02 21.36
CA ASP A 419 -12.95 -10.22 20.91
C ASP A 419 -12.35 -8.96 20.27
N GLY A 420 -13.08 -7.85 20.31
CA GLY A 420 -12.66 -6.56 19.78
C GLY A 420 -13.16 -6.25 18.37
N SER A 421 -13.26 -4.98 18.09
CA SER A 421 -13.53 -4.42 16.76
C SER A 421 -12.61 -3.22 16.52
N VAL A 422 -12.44 -2.82 15.27
CA VAL A 422 -11.62 -1.67 14.88
C VAL A 422 -12.52 -0.55 14.39
N ALA A 423 -12.41 0.61 15.00
CA ALA A 423 -13.08 1.83 14.58
C ALA A 423 -12.08 2.85 14.06
N LYS A 424 -12.49 3.67 13.10
CA LYS A 424 -11.77 4.83 12.65
C LYS A 424 -12.47 6.08 13.19
N ILE A 425 -11.83 6.78 14.13
CA ILE A 425 -12.37 7.94 14.85
C ILE A 425 -11.39 9.10 14.70
N THR A 426 -11.70 10.06 13.82
CA THR A 426 -10.81 11.21 13.56
C THR A 426 -11.01 12.36 14.55
N GLY A 427 -12.10 12.33 15.30
CA GLY A 427 -12.46 13.37 16.27
C GLY A 427 -13.30 14.51 15.69
N LYS A 428 -13.60 14.47 14.38
CA LYS A 428 -14.49 15.44 13.72
C LYS A 428 -15.97 15.11 13.96
N GLU A 429 -16.26 13.81 14.13
CA GLU A 429 -17.60 13.21 14.31
C GLU A 429 -18.01 13.02 15.79
N GLY A 430 -17.13 13.35 16.72
CA GLY A 430 -17.32 13.09 18.15
C GLY A 430 -16.81 11.71 18.59
N LEU A 431 -16.92 11.43 19.91
CA LEU A 431 -16.39 10.19 20.53
C LEU A 431 -17.52 9.28 21.07
N TYR A 432 -18.77 9.67 20.90
CA TYR A 432 -19.91 8.94 21.43
C TYR A 432 -21.11 9.05 20.49
N PHE A 433 -21.72 7.91 20.21
CA PHE A 433 -22.99 7.84 19.48
C PHE A 433 -23.94 6.86 20.16
N LYS A 434 -25.23 7.19 20.20
CA LYS A 434 -26.31 6.34 20.69
C LYS A 434 -27.50 6.50 19.78
N GLY A 435 -28.03 5.38 19.29
CA GLY A 435 -29.21 5.35 18.41
C GLY A 435 -29.89 4.00 18.44
N THR A 436 -31.08 3.95 17.83
CA THR A 436 -31.81 2.71 17.60
C THR A 436 -31.14 1.94 16.47
N ALA A 437 -30.94 0.63 16.64
CA ALA A 437 -30.35 -0.21 15.59
C ALA A 437 -31.36 -0.46 14.46
N ILE A 438 -30.90 -0.25 13.22
CA ILE A 438 -31.59 -0.68 11.99
C ILE A 438 -30.71 -1.74 11.34
N CYS A 439 -31.20 -2.99 11.29
CA CYS A 439 -30.40 -4.13 10.83
C CYS A 439 -30.73 -4.49 9.37
N PHE A 440 -29.71 -4.77 8.60
CA PHE A 440 -29.77 -5.29 7.24
C PHE A 440 -28.94 -6.56 7.14
N ASP A 441 -29.37 -7.51 6.31
CA ASP A 441 -28.69 -8.80 6.15
C ASP A 441 -27.72 -8.82 4.97
N SER A 442 -27.59 -7.68 4.26
CA SER A 442 -26.59 -7.47 3.21
C SER A 442 -26.32 -5.98 2.97
N GLU A 443 -25.22 -5.68 2.27
CA GLU A 443 -24.89 -4.35 1.76
C GLU A 443 -25.99 -3.83 0.82
N GLU A 444 -26.50 -4.68 -0.06
CA GLU A 444 -27.50 -4.35 -1.07
C GLU A 444 -28.84 -3.93 -0.44
N GLU A 445 -29.30 -4.63 0.60
CA GLU A 445 -30.53 -4.27 1.33
C GLU A 445 -30.43 -2.87 1.95
N MET A 446 -29.28 -2.57 2.56
CA MET A 446 -29.04 -1.25 3.15
C MET A 446 -29.06 -0.15 2.09
N LEU A 447 -28.42 -0.36 0.95
CA LEU A 447 -28.36 0.62 -0.15
C LEU A 447 -29.75 0.85 -0.78
N GLN A 448 -30.56 -0.20 -0.92
CA GLN A 448 -31.95 -0.08 -1.38
C GLN A 448 -32.81 0.74 -0.40
N ALA A 449 -32.63 0.50 0.90
CA ALA A 449 -33.33 1.27 1.93
C ALA A 449 -32.88 2.75 1.93
N LEU A 450 -31.62 3.04 1.74
CA LEU A 450 -31.12 4.41 1.64
C LEU A 450 -31.69 5.16 0.43
N ALA A 451 -31.77 4.48 -0.71
CA ALA A 451 -32.35 5.05 -1.94
C ALA A 451 -33.87 5.29 -1.82
N ALA A 452 -34.58 4.45 -1.06
CA ALA A 452 -36.01 4.60 -0.84
C ALA A 452 -36.37 5.75 0.12
N ASP A 453 -35.65 5.86 1.24
CA ASP A 453 -35.81 6.95 2.22
C ASP A 453 -34.55 7.11 3.06
N SER A 454 -33.71 8.08 2.70
CA SER A 454 -32.48 8.36 3.44
C SER A 454 -32.71 8.92 4.84
N LYS A 455 -33.84 9.58 5.08
CA LYS A 455 -34.15 10.24 6.37
C LYS A 455 -34.42 9.27 7.51
N GLN A 456 -34.78 8.02 7.19
CA GLN A 456 -35.03 6.98 8.20
C GLN A 456 -33.77 6.69 9.06
N PHE A 457 -32.58 7.02 8.56
CA PHE A 457 -31.34 6.72 9.25
C PHE A 457 -30.90 7.79 10.26
N VAL A 458 -31.54 8.94 10.28
CA VAL A 458 -31.24 10.01 11.25
C VAL A 458 -31.42 9.51 12.69
N GLY A 459 -30.37 9.61 13.52
CA GLY A 459 -30.39 9.17 14.92
C GLY A 459 -30.29 7.64 15.10
N SER A 460 -29.95 6.88 14.06
CA SER A 460 -29.89 5.42 14.12
C SER A 460 -28.46 4.86 14.09
N VAL A 461 -28.30 3.61 14.52
CA VAL A 461 -27.13 2.78 14.27
C VAL A 461 -27.47 1.78 13.18
N ILE A 462 -26.88 1.95 12.01
CA ILE A 462 -27.03 1.03 10.87
C ILE A 462 -26.17 -0.21 11.16
N VAL A 463 -26.76 -1.40 11.05
CA VAL A 463 -26.07 -2.67 11.30
C VAL A 463 -26.18 -3.55 10.07
N ILE A 464 -25.06 -3.73 9.35
CA ILE A 464 -24.97 -4.66 8.23
C ILE A 464 -24.38 -5.97 8.73
N ARG A 465 -25.12 -7.07 8.58
CA ARG A 465 -24.82 -8.40 9.12
C ARG A 465 -24.46 -9.37 8.01
N TYR A 466 -23.85 -10.50 8.41
CA TYR A 466 -23.53 -11.65 7.55
C TYR A 466 -22.51 -11.36 6.43
N GLU A 467 -21.72 -10.30 6.58
CA GLU A 467 -20.63 -9.93 5.67
C GLU A 467 -19.26 -10.35 6.18
N GLY A 468 -19.22 -11.01 7.35
CA GLY A 468 -17.98 -11.43 8.01
C GLY A 468 -17.31 -12.65 7.38
N PRO A 469 -16.18 -13.11 7.96
CA PRO A 469 -15.42 -14.25 7.43
C PRO A 469 -16.02 -15.60 7.76
N LYS A 470 -16.78 -15.70 8.85
CA LYS A 470 -17.44 -16.96 9.29
C LYS A 470 -18.84 -17.06 8.72
N GLY A 471 -19.03 -17.93 7.72
CA GLY A 471 -20.32 -18.16 7.09
C GLY A 471 -20.84 -17.02 6.22
N GLY A 472 -20.06 -15.95 6.08
CA GLY A 472 -20.31 -14.84 5.18
C GLY A 472 -19.58 -14.98 3.85
N PRO A 473 -19.68 -13.98 2.98
CA PRO A 473 -19.12 -14.00 1.63
C PRO A 473 -17.61 -13.71 1.56
N GLY A 474 -16.87 -13.88 2.65
CA GLY A 474 -15.41 -13.69 2.67
C GLY A 474 -14.96 -12.31 3.11
N MET A 475 -15.73 -11.64 3.94
CA MET A 475 -15.40 -10.32 4.50
C MET A 475 -15.15 -9.26 3.40
N PRO A 476 -16.11 -9.02 2.49
CA PRO A 476 -15.97 -8.01 1.46
C PRO A 476 -15.75 -6.63 2.10
N GLU A 477 -15.00 -5.78 1.41
CA GLU A 477 -14.79 -4.41 1.84
C GLU A 477 -15.95 -3.55 1.34
N MET A 478 -16.67 -2.91 2.24
CA MET A 478 -17.82 -2.09 1.92
C MET A 478 -17.45 -0.61 1.98
N LEU A 479 -17.33 0.03 0.82
CA LEU A 479 -17.17 1.48 0.68
C LEU A 479 -18.47 2.16 0.24
N THR A 480 -19.31 1.46 -0.53
CA THR A 480 -20.51 2.03 -1.09
C THR A 480 -21.49 2.51 0.00
N PRO A 481 -21.80 1.74 1.07
CA PRO A 481 -22.69 2.21 2.14
C PRO A 481 -22.18 3.49 2.82
N THR A 482 -20.91 3.51 3.22
CA THR A 482 -20.31 4.67 3.90
C THR A 482 -20.29 5.90 3.00
N SER A 483 -19.89 5.73 1.73
CA SER A 483 -19.86 6.83 0.76
C SER A 483 -21.26 7.34 0.40
N ALA A 484 -22.24 6.47 0.28
CA ALA A 484 -23.62 6.84 -0.01
C ALA A 484 -24.25 7.62 1.16
N ILE A 485 -24.03 7.18 2.41
CA ILE A 485 -24.45 7.90 3.62
C ILE A 485 -23.81 9.30 3.67
N MET A 486 -22.50 9.39 3.43
CA MET A 486 -21.80 10.69 3.40
C MET A 486 -22.32 11.57 2.26
N GLY A 487 -22.51 11.00 1.06
CA GLY A 487 -23.10 11.70 -0.09
C GLY A 487 -24.50 12.21 0.16
N ALA A 488 -25.30 11.47 0.94
CA ALA A 488 -26.64 11.88 1.36
C ALA A 488 -26.65 12.92 2.50
N GLY A 489 -25.46 13.35 3.00
CA GLY A 489 -25.34 14.36 4.07
C GLY A 489 -25.61 13.83 5.48
N LEU A 490 -25.63 12.51 5.68
CA LEU A 490 -25.99 11.85 6.96
C LEU A 490 -24.77 11.47 7.81
N GLY A 491 -23.57 11.86 7.43
CA GLY A 491 -22.34 11.42 8.07
C GLY A 491 -22.17 11.73 9.56
N ASN A 492 -22.91 12.73 10.07
CA ASN A 492 -22.93 13.08 11.50
C ASN A 492 -24.23 12.65 12.20
N ASP A 493 -25.18 12.09 11.45
CA ASP A 493 -26.54 11.84 11.95
C ASP A 493 -26.80 10.36 12.24
N CYS A 494 -25.91 9.47 11.83
CA CYS A 494 -26.02 8.03 12.10
C CYS A 494 -24.62 7.40 12.30
N ALA A 495 -24.59 6.20 12.88
CA ALA A 495 -23.39 5.35 12.95
C ALA A 495 -23.60 4.07 12.14
N LEU A 496 -22.51 3.46 11.67
CA LEU A 496 -22.51 2.20 10.93
C LEU A 496 -21.61 1.18 11.60
N ILE A 497 -22.11 -0.02 11.80
CA ILE A 497 -21.33 -1.18 12.28
C ILE A 497 -21.60 -2.40 11.40
N THR A 498 -20.63 -3.30 11.33
CA THR A 498 -20.73 -4.55 10.56
C THR A 498 -19.83 -5.63 11.15
N ASP A 499 -20.16 -6.90 10.91
CA ASP A 499 -19.28 -8.05 11.13
C ASP A 499 -18.26 -8.26 9.98
N GLY A 500 -18.41 -7.51 8.88
CA GLY A 500 -17.51 -7.44 7.74
C GLY A 500 -16.41 -6.39 7.90
N ARG A 501 -16.06 -5.71 6.79
CA ARG A 501 -15.09 -4.61 6.75
C ARG A 501 -15.70 -3.38 6.13
N LEU A 502 -15.40 -2.24 6.72
CA LEU A 502 -15.67 -0.94 6.12
C LEU A 502 -14.39 -0.35 5.55
N SER A 503 -14.50 0.28 4.40
CA SER A 503 -13.41 1.05 3.79
C SER A 503 -13.61 2.54 4.08
N LEU A 504 -12.57 3.21 4.47
CA LEU A 504 -12.20 4.59 4.17
C LEU A 504 -12.99 5.75 4.77
N ILE A 505 -14.26 5.70 5.09
CA ILE A 505 -15.03 6.85 5.56
C ILE A 505 -15.55 6.61 6.97
N HIS A 506 -15.48 7.70 7.76
CA HIS A 506 -15.92 7.68 9.15
C HIS A 506 -17.43 7.72 9.22
N ILE A 507 -17.95 6.85 9.98
CA ILE A 507 -19.31 7.01 10.52
C ILE A 507 -19.31 6.53 11.97
#